data_a2c95cbf05da46b1e32d59b9f2203e20
#
_entry.id   a2c95cbf05da46b1e32d59b9f2203e20
#
_cell.length_a   1.000
_cell.length_b   1.000
_cell.length_c   1.000
_cell.angle_alpha   90.00
_cell.angle_beta   90.00
_cell.angle_gamma   90.00
#
_symmetry.space_group_name_H-M   'P 1'
#
loop_
_entity.id
_entity.type
_entity.pdbx_description
1 polymer ?
#
loop_
_entity_poly.entity_id
_entity_poly.type
_entity_poly.pdbx_seq_one_letter_code
_entity_poly.pdbx_strand_id
1 'polypeptide(L)'
;PPFKWPTENLTLLQESLEAFTQHCSAFPITLSGFAAFVPRVIYINVVKTPELLKIQRDLIAFTETTLGIVHPPSKIRPFSPHVTVAFRDLTKQNFRAAWIEFRERSLDLDFTASQLTLLIHNGKRWNICNEFPFLSTN
;
A
#
# COMPACT_ATOMS: atom_id res chain seq x y z
N PRO A 1 0.43 3.73 5.05
CA PRO A 1 1.63 4.07 5.81
C PRO A 1 1.49 3.64 7.27
N PRO A 2 2.61 3.36 7.98
CA PRO A 2 2.58 3.05 9.40
C PRO A 2 2.08 4.24 10.22
N PHE A 3 1.32 3.96 11.28
CA PHE A 3 0.87 4.94 12.26
C PHE A 3 0.82 4.29 13.65
N LYS A 4 0.76 5.12 14.70
CA LYS A 4 0.58 4.65 16.08
C LYS A 4 -0.88 4.77 16.45
N TRP A 5 -1.40 3.74 17.13
CA TRP A 5 -2.77 3.72 17.59
C TRP A 5 -2.87 3.07 18.99
N PRO A 6 -3.63 3.65 19.94
CA PRO A 6 -3.82 3.06 21.25
C PRO A 6 -4.58 1.74 21.16
N THR A 7 -4.08 0.69 21.82
CA THR A 7 -4.69 -0.65 21.76
C THR A 7 -6.11 -0.67 22.31
N GLU A 8 -6.40 0.14 23.34
CA GLU A 8 -7.73 0.31 23.91
C GLU A 8 -8.76 0.89 22.93
N ASN A 9 -8.30 1.56 21.86
CA ASN A 9 -9.15 2.15 20.83
C ASN A 9 -9.19 1.31 19.53
N LEU A 10 -8.72 0.06 19.58
CA LEU A 10 -8.65 -0.79 18.38
C LEU A 10 -10.04 -1.04 17.77
N THR A 11 -11.06 -1.24 18.59
CA THR A 11 -12.44 -1.46 18.12
C THR A 11 -12.94 -0.25 17.32
N LEU A 12 -12.69 0.97 17.79
CA LEU A 12 -13.06 2.19 17.06
C LEU A 12 -12.39 2.25 15.68
N LEU A 13 -11.12 1.89 15.59
CA LEU A 13 -10.40 1.83 14.31
C LEU A 13 -11.01 0.79 13.37
N GLN A 14 -11.31 -0.40 13.88
CA GLN A 14 -11.91 -1.50 13.11
C GLN A 14 -13.29 -1.11 12.56
N GLU A 15 -14.18 -0.61 13.39
CA GLU A 15 -15.53 -0.16 13.00
C GLU A 15 -15.48 0.98 11.98
N SER A 16 -14.55 1.92 12.15
CA SER A 16 -14.36 3.03 11.21
C SER A 16 -13.88 2.55 9.85
N LEU A 17 -12.93 1.61 9.80
CA LEU A 17 -12.45 1.06 8.55
C LEU A 17 -13.51 0.19 7.85
N GLU A 18 -14.29 -0.55 8.61
CA GLU A 18 -15.43 -1.29 8.08
C GLU A 18 -16.46 -0.34 7.44
N ALA A 19 -16.82 0.74 8.14
CA ALA A 19 -17.73 1.76 7.60
C ALA A 19 -17.17 2.40 6.32
N PHE A 20 -15.87 2.68 6.26
CA PHE A 20 -15.22 3.20 5.05
C PHE A 20 -15.37 2.24 3.87
N THR A 21 -15.11 0.94 4.08
CA THR A 21 -15.10 -0.05 3.00
C THR A 21 -16.49 -0.34 2.43
N GLN A 22 -17.57 -0.05 3.16
CA GLN A 22 -18.94 -0.13 2.64
C GLN A 22 -19.21 0.84 1.48
N HIS A 23 -18.37 1.84 1.31
CA HIS A 23 -18.45 2.81 0.21
C HIS A 23 -17.40 2.55 -0.89
N CYS A 24 -16.67 1.45 -0.79
CA CYS A 24 -15.65 1.07 -1.77
C CYS A 24 -16.16 -0.06 -2.66
N SER A 25 -15.77 -0.02 -3.92
CA SER A 25 -15.99 -1.10 -4.88
C SER A 25 -14.68 -1.78 -5.23
N ALA A 26 -14.73 -3.06 -5.57
CA ALA A 26 -13.58 -3.79 -6.07
C ALA A 26 -13.08 -3.16 -7.39
N PHE A 27 -11.76 -3.16 -7.59
CA PHE A 27 -11.14 -2.60 -8.78
C PHE A 27 -9.87 -3.36 -9.17
N PRO A 28 -9.48 -3.35 -10.46
CA PRO A 28 -8.28 -4.03 -10.91
C PRO A 28 -7.01 -3.29 -10.46
N ILE A 29 -5.99 -4.06 -10.10
CA ILE A 29 -4.61 -3.63 -9.91
C ILE A 29 -3.77 -4.26 -11.00
N THR A 30 -2.99 -3.45 -11.70
CA THR A 30 -2.05 -3.89 -12.72
C THR A 30 -0.62 -3.68 -12.23
N LEU A 31 0.19 -4.73 -12.29
CA LEU A 31 1.62 -4.70 -12.07
C LEU A 31 2.33 -4.75 -13.42
N SER A 32 3.23 -3.83 -13.69
CA SER A 32 3.89 -3.74 -15.00
C SER A 32 5.36 -3.36 -14.88
N GLY A 33 6.22 -4.34 -15.09
CA GLY A 33 7.67 -4.18 -15.09
C GLY A 33 8.28 -3.90 -13.73
N PHE A 34 9.59 -3.67 -13.75
CA PHE A 34 10.38 -3.32 -12.57
C PHE A 34 10.83 -1.87 -12.65
N ALA A 35 10.96 -1.25 -11.48
CA ALA A 35 11.50 0.09 -11.31
C ALA A 35 12.37 0.15 -10.05
N ALA A 36 13.01 1.27 -9.81
CA ALA A 36 13.94 1.39 -8.69
C ALA A 36 13.90 2.75 -8.02
N PHE A 37 14.11 2.75 -6.70
CA PHE A 37 14.59 3.92 -5.97
C PHE A 37 16.10 3.78 -5.79
N VAL A 38 16.82 4.36 -6.74
CA VAL A 38 18.28 4.24 -6.84
C VAL A 38 18.96 4.88 -5.64
N PRO A 39 19.96 4.25 -5.05
CA PRO A 39 20.60 2.96 -5.33
C PRO A 39 20.22 1.88 -4.29
N ARG A 40 19.01 1.83 -3.82
CA ARG A 40 18.65 1.06 -2.59
C ARG A 40 17.50 0.08 -2.74
N VAL A 41 16.59 0.32 -3.66
CA VAL A 41 15.32 -0.45 -3.73
C VAL A 41 15.04 -0.83 -5.17
N ILE A 42 14.73 -2.10 -5.40
CA ILE A 42 14.10 -2.58 -6.64
C ILE A 42 12.67 -2.98 -6.30
N TYR A 43 11.73 -2.58 -7.11
CA TYR A 43 10.32 -2.85 -6.90
C TYR A 43 9.60 -3.18 -8.20
N ILE A 44 8.45 -3.86 -8.08
CA ILE A 44 7.51 -4.02 -9.16
C ILE A 44 6.66 -2.75 -9.25
N ASN A 45 6.55 -2.21 -10.44
CA ASN A 45 5.75 -1.02 -10.69
C ASN A 45 4.25 -1.35 -10.63
N VAL A 46 3.50 -0.57 -9.88
CA VAL A 46 2.04 -0.62 -9.82
C VAL A 46 1.48 0.50 -10.67
N VAL A 47 0.63 0.17 -11.65
CA VAL A 47 0.03 1.16 -12.54
C VAL A 47 -0.92 2.06 -11.75
N LYS A 48 -0.75 3.36 -11.88
CA LYS A 48 -1.57 4.38 -11.20
C LYS A 48 -2.90 4.54 -11.92
N THR A 49 -3.86 3.70 -11.60
CA THR A 49 -5.23 3.85 -12.11
C THR A 49 -6.01 4.90 -11.32
N PRO A 50 -7.04 5.53 -11.92
CA PRO A 50 -7.89 6.49 -11.21
C PRO A 50 -8.51 5.92 -9.94
N GLU A 51 -8.92 4.63 -9.97
CA GLU A 51 -9.54 3.93 -8.84
C GLU A 51 -8.55 3.77 -7.69
N LEU A 52 -7.32 3.34 -7.97
CA LEU A 52 -6.26 3.19 -6.97
C LEU A 52 -5.90 4.52 -6.32
N LEU A 53 -5.76 5.57 -7.14
CA LEU A 53 -5.46 6.91 -6.65
C LEU A 53 -6.62 7.48 -5.82
N LYS A 54 -7.86 7.19 -6.22
CA LYS A 54 -9.05 7.62 -5.50
C LYS A 54 -9.14 6.99 -4.12
N ILE A 55 -9.05 5.66 -4.01
CA ILE A 55 -9.17 4.97 -2.72
C ILE A 55 -8.06 5.38 -1.75
N GLN A 56 -6.84 5.57 -2.25
CA GLN A 56 -5.73 6.04 -1.43
C GLN A 56 -5.99 7.43 -0.86
N ARG A 57 -6.44 8.37 -1.69
CA ARG A 57 -6.76 9.74 -1.26
C ARG A 57 -7.92 9.76 -0.28
N ASP A 58 -8.98 9.03 -0.59
CA ASP A 58 -10.20 9.00 0.22
C ASP A 58 -9.94 8.35 1.59
N LEU A 59 -9.13 7.28 1.64
CA LEU A 59 -8.74 6.65 2.90
C LEU A 59 -7.90 7.59 3.78
N ILE A 60 -6.94 8.31 3.20
CA ILE A 60 -6.14 9.30 3.96
C ILE A 60 -7.04 10.40 4.51
N ALA A 61 -7.91 10.97 3.70
CA ALA A 61 -8.85 12.00 4.14
C ALA A 61 -9.78 11.49 5.24
N PHE A 62 -10.32 10.28 5.08
CA PHE A 62 -11.20 9.65 6.05
C PHE A 62 -10.48 9.40 7.39
N THR A 63 -9.30 8.80 7.38
CA THR A 63 -8.55 8.52 8.61
C THR A 63 -8.10 9.79 9.33
N GLU A 64 -7.77 10.84 8.59
CA GLU A 64 -7.43 12.14 9.17
C GLU A 64 -8.65 12.80 9.82
N THR A 65 -9.79 12.86 9.14
CA THR A 65 -10.99 13.55 9.63
C THR A 65 -11.74 12.78 10.71
N THR A 66 -11.79 11.44 10.60
CA THR A 66 -12.60 10.60 11.51
C THR A 66 -11.79 10.11 12.70
N LEU A 67 -10.50 9.82 12.51
CA LEU A 67 -9.65 9.18 13.51
C LEU A 67 -8.48 10.05 13.98
N GLY A 68 -8.28 11.21 13.37
CA GLY A 68 -7.13 12.08 13.67
C GLY A 68 -5.77 11.49 13.26
N ILE A 69 -5.77 10.47 12.40
CA ILE A 69 -4.53 9.84 11.92
C ILE A 69 -3.97 10.68 10.78
N VAL A 70 -2.92 11.43 11.07
CA VAL A 70 -2.25 12.29 10.10
C VAL A 70 -0.99 11.62 9.57
N HIS A 71 -0.82 11.60 8.25
CA HIS A 71 0.41 11.14 7.61
C HIS A 71 1.09 12.31 6.87
N PRO A 72 2.01 13.05 7.52
CA PRO A 72 2.62 14.25 6.94
C PRO A 72 3.27 14.04 5.56
N PRO A 73 3.99 12.94 5.27
CA PRO A 73 4.56 12.71 3.95
C PRO A 73 3.55 12.68 2.81
N SER A 74 2.31 12.24 3.04
CA SER A 74 1.27 12.20 2.00
C SER A 74 0.82 13.59 1.54
N LYS A 75 1.07 14.62 2.35
CA LYS A 75 0.73 16.02 2.04
C LYS A 75 1.75 16.69 1.11
N ILE A 76 2.98 16.16 1.06
CA ILE A 76 4.10 16.78 0.34
C ILE A 76 4.70 15.90 -0.75
N ARG A 77 4.37 14.62 -0.79
CA ARG A 77 4.87 13.67 -1.77
C ARG A 77 3.72 12.99 -2.49
N PRO A 78 3.78 12.87 -3.84
CA PRO A 78 2.78 12.13 -4.57
C PRO A 78 2.80 10.66 -4.16
N PHE A 79 1.64 10.03 -4.22
CA PHE A 79 1.51 8.60 -3.99
C PHE A 79 2.28 7.81 -5.06
N SER A 80 3.15 6.93 -4.62
CA SER A 80 3.95 6.06 -5.48
C SER A 80 3.72 4.60 -5.09
N PRO A 81 2.66 3.96 -5.60
CA PRO A 81 2.38 2.57 -5.31
C PRO A 81 3.45 1.67 -5.91
N HIS A 82 3.95 0.72 -5.13
CA HIS A 82 5.00 -0.20 -5.55
C HIS A 82 5.00 -1.47 -4.70
N VAL A 83 5.52 -2.57 -5.26
CA VAL A 83 5.75 -3.80 -4.52
C VAL A 83 7.25 -4.03 -4.44
N THR A 84 7.83 -3.80 -3.26
CA THR A 84 9.26 -3.94 -3.04
C THR A 84 9.69 -5.39 -3.13
N VAL A 85 10.71 -5.68 -3.95
CA VAL A 85 11.29 -7.02 -4.11
C VAL A 85 12.71 -7.14 -3.59
N ALA A 86 13.46 -6.03 -3.51
CA ALA A 86 14.80 -6.01 -2.93
C ALA A 86 15.05 -4.70 -2.19
N PHE A 87 15.49 -4.81 -0.93
CA PHE A 87 15.66 -3.69 -0.01
C PHE A 87 16.60 -4.07 1.16
N ARG A 88 17.00 -3.12 1.99
CA ARG A 88 17.83 -3.24 3.22
C ARG A 88 19.20 -3.87 3.01
N ASP A 89 19.28 -5.19 2.80
CA ASP A 89 20.55 -5.92 2.62
C ASP A 89 21.16 -5.73 1.24
N LEU A 90 20.53 -4.93 0.39
CA LEU A 90 20.98 -4.64 -0.94
C LEU A 90 22.08 -3.57 -0.90
N THR A 91 23.35 -3.99 -0.98
CA THR A 91 24.48 -3.07 -1.11
C THR A 91 24.38 -2.30 -2.43
N LYS A 92 25.05 -1.14 -2.52
CA LYS A 92 25.10 -0.36 -3.78
C LYS A 92 25.66 -1.17 -4.95
N GLN A 93 26.64 -2.03 -4.68
CA GLN A 93 27.22 -2.90 -5.70
C GLN A 93 26.22 -3.95 -6.18
N ASN A 94 25.58 -4.65 -5.24
CA ASN A 94 24.56 -5.66 -5.54
C ASN A 94 23.33 -5.03 -6.22
N PHE A 95 22.94 -3.81 -5.81
CA PHE A 95 21.90 -3.06 -6.49
C PHE A 95 22.23 -2.85 -7.96
N ARG A 96 23.43 -2.36 -8.28
CA ARG A 96 23.83 -2.11 -9.68
C ARG A 96 23.81 -3.37 -10.51
N ALA A 97 24.35 -4.47 -9.99
CA ALA A 97 24.34 -5.77 -10.68
C ALA A 97 22.93 -6.28 -10.93
N ALA A 98 22.07 -6.27 -9.90
CA ALA A 98 20.69 -6.71 -10.02
C ALA A 98 19.88 -5.79 -10.95
N TRP A 99 20.05 -4.48 -10.86
CA TRP A 99 19.27 -3.52 -11.65
C TRP A 99 19.51 -3.64 -13.15
N ILE A 100 20.74 -3.93 -13.56
CA ILE A 100 21.06 -4.18 -14.98
C ILE A 100 20.20 -5.32 -15.54
N GLU A 101 19.96 -6.35 -14.75
CA GLU A 101 19.15 -7.49 -15.16
C GLU A 101 17.64 -7.24 -15.02
N PHE A 102 17.21 -6.68 -13.89
CA PHE A 102 15.78 -6.51 -13.63
C PHE A 102 15.11 -5.43 -14.47
N ARG A 103 15.81 -4.35 -14.80
CA ARG A 103 15.24 -3.24 -15.59
C ARG A 103 14.76 -3.66 -16.98
N GLU A 104 15.32 -4.75 -17.54
CA GLU A 104 14.99 -5.25 -18.87
C GLU A 104 13.99 -6.43 -18.81
N ARG A 105 13.65 -6.90 -17.61
CA ARG A 105 12.66 -7.98 -17.48
C ARG A 105 11.25 -7.45 -17.62
N SER A 106 10.45 -8.17 -18.40
CA SER A 106 9.01 -7.95 -18.45
C SER A 106 8.32 -8.64 -17.27
N LEU A 107 7.31 -7.99 -16.73
CA LEU A 107 6.38 -8.56 -15.77
C LEU A 107 5.04 -7.85 -15.99
N ASP A 108 4.00 -8.63 -16.28
CA ASP A 108 2.65 -8.12 -16.42
C ASP A 108 1.70 -9.04 -15.67
N LEU A 109 1.11 -8.51 -14.60
CA LEU A 109 0.18 -9.24 -13.73
C LEU A 109 -0.99 -8.34 -13.38
N ASP A 110 -2.17 -8.93 -13.32
CA ASP A 110 -3.39 -8.27 -12.86
C ASP A 110 -4.03 -9.06 -11.73
N PHE A 111 -4.61 -8.33 -10.77
CA PHE A 111 -5.47 -8.92 -9.76
C PHE A 111 -6.54 -7.90 -9.34
N THR A 112 -7.58 -8.37 -8.67
CA THR A 112 -8.65 -7.51 -8.17
C THR A 112 -8.41 -7.19 -6.70
N ALA A 113 -8.34 -5.90 -6.38
CA ALA A 113 -8.40 -5.43 -4.99
C ALA A 113 -9.86 -5.43 -4.56
N SER A 114 -10.20 -6.27 -3.59
CA SER A 114 -11.57 -6.47 -3.11
C SER A 114 -11.74 -6.24 -1.61
N GLN A 115 -10.67 -5.82 -0.93
CA GLN A 115 -10.68 -5.59 0.51
C GLN A 115 -9.58 -4.62 0.94
N LEU A 116 -9.78 -4.01 2.09
CA LEU A 116 -8.77 -3.29 2.84
C LEU A 116 -8.24 -4.21 3.95
N THR A 117 -6.92 -4.26 4.15
CA THR A 117 -6.30 -5.06 5.21
C THR A 117 -5.62 -4.17 6.22
N LEU A 118 -6.00 -4.29 7.48
CA LEU A 118 -5.32 -3.67 8.60
C LEU A 118 -4.20 -4.57 9.10
N LEU A 119 -2.98 -4.06 9.12
CA LEU A 119 -1.81 -4.76 9.63
C LEU A 119 -1.39 -4.21 10.99
N ILE A 120 -0.92 -5.09 11.86
CA ILE A 120 -0.32 -4.73 13.14
C ILE A 120 1.11 -5.27 13.22
N HIS A 121 2.03 -4.43 13.70
CA HIS A 121 3.43 -4.80 13.90
C HIS A 121 3.66 -5.29 15.34
N ASN A 122 4.17 -6.50 15.51
CA ASN A 122 4.39 -7.10 16.82
C ASN A 122 5.82 -6.89 17.39
N GLY A 123 6.57 -5.93 16.81
CA GLY A 123 7.98 -5.70 17.14
C GLY A 123 8.96 -6.42 16.21
N LYS A 124 8.53 -7.47 15.52
CA LYS A 124 9.35 -8.27 14.60
C LYS A 124 8.84 -8.25 13.18
N ARG A 125 7.54 -8.38 13.00
CA ARG A 125 6.88 -8.48 11.69
C ARG A 125 5.48 -7.88 11.70
N TRP A 126 4.98 -7.57 10.51
CA TRP A 126 3.59 -7.20 10.28
C TRP A 126 2.71 -8.45 10.20
N ASN A 127 1.59 -8.43 10.91
CA ASN A 127 0.59 -9.49 10.88
C ASN A 127 -0.76 -8.89 10.48
N ILE A 128 -1.59 -9.68 9.81
CA ILE A 128 -2.96 -9.29 9.51
C ILE A 128 -3.73 -9.19 10.84
N CYS A 129 -4.32 -8.03 11.07
CA CYS A 129 -5.23 -7.79 12.20
C CYS A 129 -6.67 -8.03 11.75
N ASN A 130 -7.09 -7.37 10.69
CA ASN A 130 -8.44 -7.49 10.12
C ASN A 130 -8.41 -7.30 8.61
N GLU A 131 -9.39 -7.90 7.94
CA GLU A 131 -9.69 -7.70 6.53
C GLU A 131 -11.12 -7.18 6.41
N PHE A 132 -11.31 -6.11 5.64
CA PHE A 132 -12.59 -5.42 5.45
C PHE A 132 -12.95 -5.49 3.96
N PRO A 133 -13.88 -6.39 3.58
CA PRO A 133 -14.32 -6.51 2.19
C PRO A 133 -14.95 -5.21 1.67
N PHE A 134 -14.70 -4.90 0.41
CA PHE A 134 -15.41 -3.83 -0.28
C PHE A 134 -16.83 -4.28 -0.60
N LEU A 135 -17.75 -3.33 -0.68
CA LEU A 135 -19.11 -3.63 -1.09
C LEU A 135 -19.08 -4.17 -2.53
N SER A 136 -19.57 -5.41 -2.71
CA SER A 136 -19.71 -5.97 -4.05
C SER A 136 -20.78 -5.19 -4.81
N THR A 137 -20.39 -4.42 -5.79
CA THR A 137 -21.35 -3.97 -6.83
C THR A 137 -21.61 -5.17 -7.74
N ASN A 138 -22.78 -5.74 -7.60
CA ASN A 138 -23.31 -6.67 -8.59
C ASN A 138 -23.51 -5.97 -9.94
#